data_8bdd1aef1480535a8a9f77fa2a96581a
#
_entry.id   8bdd1aef1480535a8a9f77fa2a96581a
#
_cell.length_a   1.000
_cell.length_b   1.000
_cell.length_c   1.000
_cell.angle_alpha   90.00
_cell.angle_beta   90.00
_cell.angle_gamma   90.00
#
_symmetry.space_group_name_H-M   'P 1'
#
loop_
_entity.id
_entity.type
_entity.pdbx_description
1 polymer ?
#
loop_
_entity_poly.entity_id
_entity_poly.type
_entity_poly.pdbx_seq_one_letter_code
_entity_poly.pdbx_strand_id
1 'polypeptide(L)'
;MERLSHLERLEAESIHILREVVAECERPVMLYSIGKDSSVMLHLAMKAFYPAKPPFPLLHVDTTWKFREMIAFRDETARRLGMDLIVHVNPDGVAMNISPFVHGSAVHTDIMKTQGLKQALDRFQFDAAFGGARRDEEKSRAKERVFSIRSAQHRWDPKRQRPELWHLYNARKAKGESIRVFPLSNWTELDIWQYIHQEKFPIVPLYFAAPRPVVERDGALIMVDDARMPLAPGEKPQMRSVRFRTLGCYPLTGAIESTADTLPAIIEEMLVSTTSERQGRVIDKDSNASMEQKKQEGYF
;
A
#
# COMPACT_ATOMS: atom_id res chain seq x y z
N MET A 1 24.06 11.54 -26.34
CA MET A 1 22.86 10.96 -25.67
C MET A 1 22.98 11.26 -24.18
N GLU A 2 22.12 12.06 -23.64
CA GLU A 2 22.08 12.38 -22.20
C GLU A 2 21.74 11.11 -21.43
N ARG A 3 22.46 10.84 -20.36
CA ARG A 3 22.28 9.60 -19.59
C ARG A 3 21.14 9.83 -18.60
N LEU A 4 20.10 8.98 -18.63
CA LEU A 4 18.97 9.07 -17.67
C LEU A 4 19.49 9.11 -16.21
N SER A 5 18.91 9.97 -15.41
CA SER A 5 19.11 10.01 -13.96
C SER A 5 18.60 8.71 -13.29
N HIS A 6 18.90 8.52 -12.03
CA HIS A 6 18.43 7.37 -11.28
C HIS A 6 16.89 7.29 -11.25
N LEU A 7 16.21 8.39 -10.93
CA LEU A 7 14.73 8.43 -10.87
C LEU A 7 14.08 8.23 -12.24
N GLU A 8 14.67 8.81 -13.31
CA GLU A 8 14.16 8.60 -14.68
C GLU A 8 14.27 7.14 -15.13
N ARG A 9 15.31 6.42 -14.70
CA ARG A 9 15.42 4.97 -14.97
C ARG A 9 14.37 4.16 -14.23
N LEU A 10 14.11 4.46 -12.95
CA LEU A 10 13.07 3.82 -12.16
C LEU A 10 11.67 4.11 -12.73
N GLU A 11 11.43 5.35 -13.15
CA GLU A 11 10.19 5.73 -13.83
C GLU A 11 10.01 4.94 -15.13
N ALA A 12 11.01 4.91 -15.99
CA ALA A 12 10.97 4.20 -17.27
C ALA A 12 10.70 2.70 -17.08
N GLU A 13 11.34 2.06 -16.09
CA GLU A 13 11.10 0.66 -15.73
C GLU A 13 9.65 0.44 -15.27
N SER A 14 9.16 1.27 -14.37
CA SER A 14 7.79 1.17 -13.84
C SER A 14 6.74 1.37 -14.94
N ILE A 15 6.94 2.33 -15.83
CA ILE A 15 6.06 2.58 -16.99
C ILE A 15 6.07 1.37 -17.94
N HIS A 16 7.24 0.78 -18.21
CA HIS A 16 7.34 -0.43 -19.01
C HIS A 16 6.53 -1.58 -18.38
N ILE A 17 6.72 -1.83 -17.08
CA ILE A 17 5.98 -2.87 -16.35
C ILE A 17 4.46 -2.66 -16.43
N LEU A 18 3.99 -1.43 -16.23
CA LEU A 18 2.55 -1.10 -16.32
C LEU A 18 1.98 -1.39 -17.71
N ARG A 19 2.71 -1.02 -18.76
CA ARG A 19 2.30 -1.26 -20.17
C ARG A 19 2.32 -2.74 -20.54
N GLU A 20 3.33 -3.47 -20.07
CA GLU A 20 3.48 -4.91 -20.29
C GLU A 20 2.28 -5.68 -19.73
N VAL A 21 1.86 -5.36 -18.49
CA VAL A 21 0.69 -6.01 -17.89
C VAL A 21 -0.60 -5.73 -18.67
N VAL A 22 -0.79 -4.51 -19.15
CA VAL A 22 -1.98 -4.18 -19.97
C VAL A 22 -1.97 -4.90 -21.30
N ALA A 23 -0.79 -5.14 -21.89
CA ALA A 23 -0.66 -5.90 -23.13
C ALA A 23 -0.93 -7.41 -22.97
N GLU A 24 -0.57 -7.98 -21.81
CA GLU A 24 -0.54 -9.42 -21.58
C GLU A 24 -1.70 -9.95 -20.71
N CYS A 25 -2.40 -9.07 -19.97
CA CYS A 25 -3.48 -9.45 -19.06
C CYS A 25 -4.83 -8.90 -19.51
N GLU A 26 -5.87 -9.70 -19.30
CA GLU A 26 -7.22 -9.36 -19.80
C GLU A 26 -7.94 -8.38 -18.86
N ARG A 27 -7.74 -8.53 -17.55
CA ARG A 27 -8.49 -7.77 -16.54
C ARG A 27 -7.57 -7.28 -15.40
N PRO A 28 -6.64 -6.36 -15.71
CA PRO A 28 -5.79 -5.78 -14.67
C PRO A 28 -6.56 -4.84 -13.75
N VAL A 29 -6.08 -4.68 -12.52
CA VAL A 29 -6.59 -3.74 -11.51
C VAL A 29 -5.44 -3.12 -10.74
N MET A 30 -5.55 -1.87 -10.33
CA MET A 30 -4.57 -1.24 -9.46
C MET A 30 -5.09 -1.16 -8.02
N LEU A 31 -4.37 -1.79 -7.10
CA LEU A 31 -4.69 -1.67 -5.68
C LEU A 31 -4.31 -0.27 -5.18
N TYR A 32 -5.33 0.47 -4.76
CA TYR A 32 -5.15 1.84 -4.28
C TYR A 32 -5.35 1.92 -2.77
N SER A 33 -4.25 1.78 -2.03
CA SER A 33 -4.23 1.85 -0.57
C SER A 33 -4.16 3.27 -0.01
N ILE A 34 -4.06 4.29 -0.88
CA ILE A 34 -3.96 5.73 -0.55
C ILE A 34 -2.59 6.09 0.07
N GLY A 35 -1.73 5.11 0.34
CA GLY A 35 -0.36 5.35 0.79
C GLY A 35 0.52 6.01 -0.28
N LYS A 36 1.67 6.56 0.13
CA LYS A 36 2.65 7.22 -0.76
C LYS A 36 3.02 6.36 -1.97
N ASP A 37 3.26 5.07 -1.75
CA ASP A 37 3.66 4.12 -2.79
C ASP A 37 2.55 3.92 -3.84
N SER A 38 1.30 3.72 -3.40
CA SER A 38 0.17 3.60 -4.32
C SER A 38 -0.15 4.92 -5.04
N SER A 39 0.17 6.07 -4.43
CA SER A 39 0.03 7.37 -5.09
C SER A 39 1.09 7.59 -6.16
N VAL A 40 2.36 7.21 -5.91
CA VAL A 40 3.42 7.17 -6.94
C VAL A 40 3.04 6.23 -8.08
N MET A 41 2.57 5.02 -7.75
CA MET A 41 2.16 4.03 -8.76
C MET A 41 1.01 4.55 -9.63
N LEU A 42 0.03 5.25 -9.06
CA LEU A 42 -1.06 5.88 -9.81
C LEU A 42 -0.55 7.02 -10.71
N HIS A 43 0.36 7.86 -10.21
CA HIS A 43 0.99 8.91 -11.01
C HIS A 43 1.76 8.33 -12.20
N LEU A 44 2.55 7.28 -11.99
CA LEU A 44 3.25 6.56 -13.04
C LEU A 44 2.29 5.94 -14.07
N ALA A 45 1.15 5.40 -13.61
CA ALA A 45 0.12 4.89 -14.51
C ALA A 45 -0.50 5.99 -15.37
N MET A 46 -0.77 7.16 -14.80
CA MET A 46 -1.25 8.31 -15.59
C MET A 46 -0.23 8.73 -16.65
N LYS A 47 1.08 8.74 -16.34
CA LYS A 47 2.16 8.99 -17.32
C LYS A 47 2.26 7.88 -18.37
N ALA A 48 2.13 6.62 -17.95
CA ALA A 48 2.25 5.45 -18.85
C ALA A 48 1.25 5.44 -20.00
N PHE A 49 0.04 5.94 -19.75
CA PHE A 49 -1.06 5.90 -20.70
C PHE A 49 -1.47 7.27 -21.24
N TYR A 50 -0.76 8.34 -20.87
CA TYR A 50 -1.03 9.69 -21.39
C TYR A 50 -1.06 9.72 -22.94
N PRO A 51 -2.04 10.43 -23.59
CA PRO A 51 -3.06 11.30 -22.99
C PRO A 51 -4.35 10.60 -22.53
N ALA A 52 -4.47 9.29 -22.73
CA ALA A 52 -5.61 8.52 -22.22
C ALA A 52 -5.45 8.24 -20.71
N LYS A 53 -6.55 7.86 -20.07
CA LYS A 53 -6.52 7.33 -18.71
C LYS A 53 -6.02 5.87 -18.70
N PRO A 54 -5.45 5.38 -17.59
CA PRO A 54 -5.12 3.96 -17.45
C PRO A 54 -6.32 3.05 -17.75
N PRO A 55 -6.17 1.98 -18.56
CA PRO A 55 -7.27 1.13 -18.98
C PRO A 55 -7.63 0.05 -17.94
N PHE A 56 -7.60 0.41 -16.67
CA PHE A 56 -7.95 -0.45 -15.55
C PHE A 56 -8.49 0.38 -14.38
N PRO A 57 -9.38 -0.19 -13.54
CA PRO A 57 -9.91 0.50 -12.37
C PRO A 57 -8.92 0.51 -11.20
N LEU A 58 -9.20 1.39 -10.24
CA LEU A 58 -8.64 1.36 -8.90
C LEU A 58 -9.47 0.43 -8.00
N LEU A 59 -8.84 -0.37 -7.17
CA LEU A 59 -9.49 -1.18 -6.15
C LEU A 59 -9.00 -0.78 -4.76
N HIS A 60 -9.92 -0.30 -3.94
CA HIS A 60 -9.68 -0.06 -2.52
C HIS A 60 -10.40 -1.10 -1.67
N VAL A 61 -9.63 -1.87 -0.88
CA VAL A 61 -10.20 -2.76 0.15
C VAL A 61 -10.37 -1.95 1.42
N ASP A 62 -11.62 -1.61 1.71
CA ASP A 62 -11.97 -0.84 2.91
C ASP A 62 -12.18 -1.80 4.09
N THR A 63 -11.37 -1.63 5.11
CA THR A 63 -11.42 -2.41 6.35
C THR A 63 -12.33 -1.80 7.40
N THR A 64 -13.09 -0.75 7.05
CA THR A 64 -13.95 0.07 7.93
C THR A 64 -13.22 0.90 8.99
N TRP A 65 -11.90 0.70 9.13
CA TRP A 65 -11.05 1.37 10.11
C TRP A 65 -9.93 2.22 9.43
N LYS A 66 -10.28 2.89 8.34
CA LYS A 66 -9.37 3.85 7.68
C LYS A 66 -9.50 5.24 8.30
N PHE A 67 -8.42 6.02 8.26
CA PHE A 67 -8.48 7.43 8.61
C PHE A 67 -9.47 8.17 7.71
N ARG A 68 -10.25 9.08 8.28
CA ARG A 68 -11.21 9.91 7.51
C ARG A 68 -10.53 10.73 6.42
N GLU A 69 -9.35 11.29 6.72
CA GLU A 69 -8.55 12.00 5.71
C GLU A 69 -8.14 11.11 4.53
N MET A 70 -7.86 9.82 4.76
CA MET A 70 -7.56 8.88 3.66
C MET A 70 -8.78 8.66 2.76
N ILE A 71 -9.96 8.48 3.34
CA ILE A 71 -11.19 8.25 2.57
C ILE A 71 -11.50 9.49 1.71
N ALA A 72 -11.47 10.68 2.30
CA ALA A 72 -11.70 11.92 1.57
C ALA A 72 -10.69 12.13 0.42
N PHE A 73 -9.41 11.89 0.69
CA PHE A 73 -8.35 12.00 -0.31
C PHE A 73 -8.49 10.96 -1.45
N ARG A 74 -8.90 9.73 -1.11
CA ARG A 74 -9.16 8.66 -2.08
C ARG A 74 -10.22 9.09 -3.10
N ASP A 75 -11.37 9.52 -2.59
CA ASP A 75 -12.52 9.85 -3.42
C ASP A 75 -12.25 11.08 -4.29
N GLU A 76 -11.61 12.10 -3.71
CA GLU A 76 -11.20 13.29 -4.44
C GLU A 76 -10.16 12.97 -5.54
N THR A 77 -9.17 12.12 -5.23
CA THR A 77 -8.14 11.74 -6.21
C THR A 77 -8.74 10.96 -7.38
N ALA A 78 -9.59 9.96 -7.10
CA ALA A 78 -10.24 9.19 -8.15
C ALA A 78 -11.11 10.09 -9.04
N ARG A 79 -11.89 10.99 -8.44
CA ARG A 79 -12.73 11.95 -9.16
C ARG A 79 -11.90 12.90 -10.03
N ARG A 80 -10.85 13.50 -9.47
CA ARG A 80 -9.97 14.46 -10.17
C ARG A 80 -9.25 13.84 -11.36
N LEU A 81 -8.83 12.59 -11.24
CA LEU A 81 -8.13 11.86 -12.31
C LEU A 81 -9.08 11.13 -13.27
N GLY A 82 -10.39 11.15 -13.02
CA GLY A 82 -11.37 10.44 -13.83
C GLY A 82 -11.23 8.93 -13.79
N MET A 83 -10.64 8.37 -12.71
CA MET A 83 -10.44 6.94 -12.55
C MET A 83 -11.67 6.25 -11.99
N ASP A 84 -11.99 5.07 -12.55
CA ASP A 84 -13.02 4.20 -11.99
C ASP A 84 -12.52 3.63 -10.67
N LEU A 85 -13.26 3.85 -9.57
CA LEU A 85 -12.90 3.40 -8.23
C LEU A 85 -13.87 2.33 -7.74
N ILE A 86 -13.34 1.14 -7.47
CA ILE A 86 -14.06 0.05 -6.82
C ILE A 86 -13.68 0.07 -5.33
N VAL A 87 -14.67 0.23 -4.47
CA VAL A 87 -14.49 0.10 -3.01
C VAL A 87 -15.14 -1.22 -2.59
N HIS A 88 -14.34 -2.11 -2.02
CA HIS A 88 -14.81 -3.40 -1.53
C HIS A 88 -14.63 -3.49 -0.02
N VAL A 89 -15.71 -3.83 0.66
CA VAL A 89 -15.73 -4.16 2.09
C VAL A 89 -16.10 -5.65 2.21
N ASN A 90 -15.42 -6.39 3.07
CA ASN A 90 -15.76 -7.79 3.29
C ASN A 90 -17.13 -7.88 3.99
N PRO A 91 -18.19 -8.38 3.32
CA PRO A 91 -19.54 -8.44 3.90
C PRO A 91 -19.60 -9.40 5.10
N ASP A 92 -18.84 -10.49 5.10
CA ASP A 92 -18.85 -11.46 6.21
C ASP A 92 -18.21 -10.82 7.45
N GLY A 93 -17.12 -10.06 7.27
CA GLY A 93 -16.47 -9.34 8.35
C GLY A 93 -17.36 -8.23 8.95
N VAL A 94 -18.16 -7.58 8.11
CA VAL A 94 -19.17 -6.61 8.58
C VAL A 94 -20.28 -7.32 9.38
N ALA A 95 -20.82 -8.43 8.87
CA ALA A 95 -21.85 -9.21 9.55
C ALA A 95 -21.37 -9.75 10.92
N MET A 96 -20.10 -10.12 11.02
CA MET A 96 -19.48 -10.56 12.27
C MET A 96 -19.02 -9.39 13.17
N ASN A 97 -19.24 -8.15 12.74
CA ASN A 97 -18.80 -6.94 13.44
C ASN A 97 -17.30 -6.95 13.82
N ILE A 98 -16.45 -7.38 12.87
CA ILE A 98 -15.01 -7.52 13.11
C ILE A 98 -14.35 -6.16 13.40
N SER A 99 -13.73 -6.06 14.56
CA SER A 99 -13.07 -4.86 15.06
C SER A 99 -11.65 -5.18 15.55
N PRO A 100 -10.67 -4.30 15.30
CA PRO A 100 -9.30 -4.50 15.80
C PRO A 100 -9.20 -4.46 17.33
N PHE A 101 -10.17 -3.83 18.01
CA PHE A 101 -10.17 -3.74 19.47
C PHE A 101 -10.78 -4.98 20.14
N VAL A 102 -11.73 -5.64 19.50
CA VAL A 102 -12.42 -6.81 20.06
C VAL A 102 -11.72 -8.10 19.64
N HIS A 103 -11.31 -8.19 18.37
CA HIS A 103 -10.78 -9.42 17.76
C HIS A 103 -9.26 -9.42 17.59
N GLY A 104 -8.61 -8.29 17.88
CA GLY A 104 -7.17 -8.10 17.71
C GLY A 104 -6.75 -7.79 16.27
N SER A 105 -5.51 -7.35 16.12
CA SER A 105 -4.94 -6.88 14.86
C SER A 105 -4.86 -7.98 13.80
N ALA A 106 -4.48 -9.19 14.19
CA ALA A 106 -4.28 -10.32 13.29
C ALA A 106 -5.60 -10.77 12.65
N VAL A 107 -6.63 -11.02 13.45
CA VAL A 107 -7.96 -11.46 12.97
C VAL A 107 -8.61 -10.38 12.11
N HIS A 108 -8.57 -9.12 12.56
CA HIS A 108 -9.09 -8.00 11.79
C HIS A 108 -8.38 -7.88 10.43
N THR A 109 -7.07 -7.98 10.39
CA THR A 109 -6.30 -7.88 9.14
C THR A 109 -6.59 -9.05 8.21
N ASP A 110 -6.66 -10.26 8.74
CA ASP A 110 -6.98 -11.42 7.91
C ASP A 110 -8.37 -11.29 7.30
N ILE A 111 -9.40 -11.11 8.11
CA ILE A 111 -10.79 -11.09 7.62
C ILE A 111 -11.06 -9.86 6.76
N MET A 112 -10.80 -8.65 7.28
CA MET A 112 -11.21 -7.43 6.60
C MET A 112 -10.31 -7.05 5.43
N LYS A 113 -9.02 -7.42 5.46
CA LYS A 113 -8.07 -7.05 4.41
C LYS A 113 -7.74 -8.23 3.50
N THR A 114 -7.23 -9.36 4.03
CA THR A 114 -6.76 -10.49 3.21
C THR A 114 -7.92 -11.18 2.52
N GLN A 115 -8.94 -11.59 3.27
CA GLN A 115 -10.13 -12.22 2.70
C GLN A 115 -10.93 -11.24 1.84
N GLY A 116 -11.07 -9.97 2.29
CA GLY A 116 -11.71 -8.93 1.49
C GLY A 116 -11.03 -8.71 0.13
N LEU A 117 -9.68 -8.73 0.08
CA LEU A 117 -8.96 -8.65 -1.18
C LEU A 117 -9.25 -9.85 -2.09
N LYS A 118 -9.19 -11.08 -1.56
CA LYS A 118 -9.49 -12.30 -2.33
C LYS A 118 -10.90 -12.25 -2.91
N GLN A 119 -11.90 -11.92 -2.09
CA GLN A 119 -13.28 -11.76 -2.51
C GLN A 119 -13.43 -10.75 -3.67
N ALA A 120 -12.77 -9.60 -3.57
CA ALA A 120 -12.82 -8.58 -4.61
C ALA A 120 -12.19 -9.09 -5.92
N LEU A 121 -11.03 -9.72 -5.85
CA LEU A 121 -10.34 -10.25 -7.03
C LEU A 121 -11.15 -11.33 -7.74
N ASP A 122 -11.75 -12.24 -6.97
CA ASP A 122 -12.61 -13.31 -7.50
C ASP A 122 -13.92 -12.76 -8.06
N ARG A 123 -14.58 -11.87 -7.32
CA ARG A 123 -15.85 -11.26 -7.74
C ARG A 123 -15.74 -10.54 -9.07
N PHE A 124 -14.67 -9.77 -9.25
CA PHE A 124 -14.44 -9.00 -10.48
C PHE A 124 -13.57 -9.74 -11.50
N GLN A 125 -13.12 -10.96 -11.17
CA GLN A 125 -12.29 -11.82 -12.03
C GLN A 125 -11.02 -11.13 -12.52
N PHE A 126 -10.35 -10.38 -11.65
CA PHE A 126 -9.08 -9.75 -11.99
C PHE A 126 -7.97 -10.78 -12.10
N ASP A 127 -7.26 -10.77 -13.22
CA ASP A 127 -6.16 -11.70 -13.52
C ASP A 127 -4.78 -11.11 -13.24
N ALA A 128 -4.68 -9.80 -13.09
CA ALA A 128 -3.49 -9.09 -12.64
C ALA A 128 -3.84 -7.98 -11.64
N ALA A 129 -3.05 -7.82 -10.58
CA ALA A 129 -3.26 -6.75 -9.61
C ALA A 129 -1.93 -6.05 -9.31
N PHE A 130 -1.86 -4.75 -9.64
CA PHE A 130 -0.73 -3.90 -9.31
C PHE A 130 -0.69 -3.57 -7.83
N GLY A 131 0.49 -3.64 -7.22
CA GLY A 131 0.73 -3.28 -5.84
C GLY A 131 2.00 -2.48 -5.63
N GLY A 132 1.96 -1.59 -4.66
CA GLY A 132 3.06 -0.67 -4.36
C GLY A 132 4.18 -1.24 -3.48
N ALA A 133 4.30 -2.56 -3.36
CA ALA A 133 5.34 -3.16 -2.54
C ALA A 133 6.73 -2.99 -3.15
N ARG A 134 7.72 -2.72 -2.30
CA ARG A 134 9.12 -2.57 -2.66
C ARG A 134 9.98 -3.61 -1.98
N ARG A 135 11.09 -4.00 -2.61
CA ARG A 135 12.06 -4.95 -2.04
C ARG A 135 12.75 -4.44 -0.79
N ASP A 136 12.87 -3.12 -0.67
CA ASP A 136 13.54 -2.47 0.45
C ASP A 136 12.68 -2.41 1.74
N GLU A 137 11.37 -2.61 1.65
CA GLU A 137 10.48 -2.57 2.81
C GLU A 137 10.83 -3.61 3.88
N GLU A 138 11.11 -4.84 3.44
CA GLU A 138 11.44 -5.96 4.34
C GLU A 138 12.04 -7.16 3.60
N LYS A 139 12.70 -8.06 4.34
CA LYS A 139 13.40 -9.24 3.79
C LYS A 139 12.51 -10.16 2.96
N SER A 140 11.24 -10.35 3.34
CA SER A 140 10.33 -11.22 2.61
C SER A 140 9.95 -10.65 1.24
N ARG A 141 9.92 -9.32 1.10
CA ARG A 141 9.66 -8.63 -0.16
C ARG A 141 10.80 -8.80 -1.17
N ALA A 142 12.04 -8.87 -0.70
CA ALA A 142 13.20 -9.09 -1.55
C ALA A 142 13.16 -10.42 -2.32
N LYS A 143 12.44 -11.43 -1.82
CA LYS A 143 12.27 -12.73 -2.48
C LYS A 143 11.19 -12.73 -3.56
N GLU A 144 10.35 -11.71 -3.61
CA GLU A 144 9.21 -11.66 -4.51
C GLU A 144 9.64 -11.17 -5.90
N ARG A 145 9.04 -11.74 -6.95
CA ARG A 145 9.26 -11.29 -8.32
C ARG A 145 8.43 -10.06 -8.62
N VAL A 146 8.81 -9.30 -9.65
CA VAL A 146 8.00 -8.18 -10.15
C VAL A 146 6.66 -8.69 -10.66
N PHE A 147 6.66 -9.83 -11.38
CA PHE A 147 5.47 -10.59 -11.78
C PHE A 147 5.33 -11.82 -10.89
N SER A 148 4.65 -11.67 -9.77
CA SER A 148 4.51 -12.70 -8.75
C SER A 148 3.25 -13.53 -8.96
N ILE A 149 3.42 -14.76 -9.40
CA ILE A 149 2.32 -15.69 -9.72
C ILE A 149 1.63 -16.15 -8.42
N ARG A 150 0.31 -16.16 -8.45
CA ARG A 150 -0.57 -16.68 -7.41
C ARG A 150 -1.37 -17.87 -7.94
N SER A 151 -1.52 -18.91 -7.12
CA SER A 151 -2.42 -20.03 -7.43
C SER A 151 -3.89 -19.56 -7.49
N ALA A 152 -4.78 -20.47 -7.92
CA ALA A 152 -6.24 -20.25 -7.87
C ALA A 152 -6.78 -19.96 -6.46
N GLN A 153 -6.05 -20.29 -5.40
CA GLN A 153 -6.37 -19.94 -4.01
C GLN A 153 -5.62 -18.69 -3.53
N HIS A 154 -5.07 -17.88 -4.46
CA HIS A 154 -4.25 -16.68 -4.21
C HIS A 154 -2.94 -16.92 -3.45
N ARG A 155 -2.48 -18.17 -3.31
CA ARG A 155 -1.26 -18.50 -2.58
C ARG A 155 -0.01 -18.22 -3.39
N TRP A 156 1.01 -17.73 -2.72
CA TRP A 156 2.35 -17.55 -3.27
C TRP A 156 3.21 -18.80 -2.96
N ASP A 157 3.89 -19.32 -4.00
CA ASP A 157 4.86 -20.38 -3.87
C ASP A 157 6.18 -19.93 -4.54
N PRO A 158 7.30 -19.82 -3.78
CA PRO A 158 8.58 -19.38 -4.34
C PRO A 158 9.12 -20.32 -5.42
N LYS A 159 8.77 -21.60 -5.38
CA LYS A 159 9.23 -22.61 -6.37
C LYS A 159 8.49 -22.51 -7.70
N ARG A 160 7.35 -21.86 -7.74
CA ARG A 160 6.51 -21.67 -8.94
C ARG A 160 6.66 -20.31 -9.60
N GLN A 161 7.61 -19.50 -9.15
CA GLN A 161 7.90 -18.21 -9.75
C GLN A 161 8.81 -18.37 -10.96
N ARG A 162 8.69 -17.43 -11.91
CA ARG A 162 9.49 -17.42 -13.13
C ARG A 162 10.72 -16.53 -12.96
N PRO A 163 11.86 -16.87 -13.60
CA PRO A 163 13.00 -15.98 -13.62
C PRO A 163 12.70 -14.70 -14.42
N GLU A 164 13.26 -13.58 -13.98
CA GLU A 164 13.12 -12.25 -14.61
C GLU A 164 14.51 -11.76 -15.01
N LEU A 165 15.12 -12.44 -15.97
CA LEU A 165 16.42 -12.08 -16.49
C LEU A 165 16.27 -10.90 -17.48
N TRP A 166 17.22 -9.96 -17.45
CA TRP A 166 17.29 -8.80 -18.36
C TRP A 166 16.00 -7.96 -18.43
N HIS A 167 15.26 -7.86 -17.32
CA HIS A 167 13.97 -7.15 -17.25
C HIS A 167 12.90 -7.70 -18.23
N LEU A 168 13.01 -8.97 -18.59
CA LEU A 168 11.98 -9.66 -19.35
C LEU A 168 10.97 -10.29 -18.39
N TYR A 169 9.72 -9.91 -18.54
CA TYR A 169 8.63 -10.36 -17.71
C TYR A 169 7.79 -11.40 -18.45
N ASN A 170 7.18 -12.32 -17.71
CA ASN A 170 6.37 -13.36 -18.29
C ASN A 170 5.04 -13.45 -17.56
N ALA A 171 4.00 -12.91 -18.16
CA ALA A 171 2.64 -12.90 -17.63
C ALA A 171 1.83 -14.16 -17.93
N ARG A 172 2.42 -15.18 -18.58
CA ARG A 172 1.71 -16.44 -18.86
C ARG A 172 1.27 -17.10 -17.55
N LYS A 173 0.00 -17.42 -17.44
CA LYS A 173 -0.65 -18.02 -16.27
C LYS A 173 -1.49 -19.23 -16.69
N ALA A 174 -1.65 -20.19 -15.80
CA ALA A 174 -2.59 -21.29 -15.98
C ALA A 174 -4.02 -20.82 -15.63
N LYS A 175 -5.01 -21.62 -16.00
CA LYS A 175 -6.42 -21.33 -15.68
C LYS A 175 -6.60 -21.22 -14.16
N GLY A 176 -7.18 -20.10 -13.71
CA GLY A 176 -7.41 -19.77 -12.31
C GLY A 176 -6.21 -19.15 -11.58
N GLU A 177 -5.02 -19.10 -12.17
CA GLU A 177 -3.90 -18.34 -11.60
C GLU A 177 -4.08 -16.85 -11.87
N SER A 178 -3.50 -16.03 -11.00
CA SER A 178 -3.42 -14.57 -11.15
C SER A 178 -2.00 -14.08 -10.88
N ILE A 179 -1.72 -12.83 -11.23
CA ILE A 179 -0.41 -12.22 -11.03
C ILE A 179 -0.54 -11.01 -10.10
N ARG A 180 0.34 -10.93 -9.10
CA ARG A 180 0.59 -9.66 -8.40
C ARG A 180 1.77 -8.99 -9.06
N VAL A 181 1.62 -7.75 -9.44
CA VAL A 181 2.64 -6.98 -10.15
C VAL A 181 3.13 -5.84 -9.28
N PHE A 182 4.45 -5.70 -9.17
CA PHE A 182 5.10 -4.73 -8.31
C PHE A 182 5.96 -3.74 -9.11
N PRO A 183 5.36 -2.71 -9.73
CA PRO A 183 6.10 -1.75 -10.57
C PRO A 183 7.17 -0.98 -9.80
N LEU A 184 7.00 -0.84 -8.47
CA LEU A 184 7.92 -0.12 -7.59
C LEU A 184 8.95 -1.04 -6.92
N SER A 185 9.10 -2.28 -7.38
CA SER A 185 9.93 -3.31 -6.72
C SER A 185 11.36 -2.86 -6.43
N ASN A 186 11.98 -2.11 -7.35
CA ASN A 186 13.36 -1.64 -7.26
C ASN A 186 13.53 -0.24 -6.65
N TRP A 187 12.44 0.41 -6.24
CA TRP A 187 12.45 1.71 -5.58
C TRP A 187 12.77 1.59 -4.10
N THR A 188 13.51 2.54 -3.56
CA THR A 188 13.67 2.73 -2.11
C THR A 188 12.61 3.69 -1.54
N GLU A 189 12.46 3.73 -0.22
CA GLU A 189 11.59 4.73 0.43
C GLU A 189 12.04 6.15 0.09
N LEU A 190 13.35 6.39 0.03
CA LEU A 190 13.92 7.69 -0.35
C LEU A 190 13.58 8.06 -1.79
N ASP A 191 13.68 7.12 -2.74
CA ASP A 191 13.28 7.34 -4.14
C ASP A 191 11.81 7.76 -4.25
N ILE A 192 10.92 7.13 -3.48
CA ILE A 192 9.50 7.50 -3.42
C ILE A 192 9.33 8.97 -2.99
N TRP A 193 10.00 9.40 -1.92
CA TRP A 193 9.88 10.76 -1.43
C TRP A 193 10.49 11.78 -2.38
N GLN A 194 11.66 11.48 -2.95
CA GLN A 194 12.31 12.33 -3.94
C GLN A 194 11.47 12.48 -5.20
N TYR A 195 10.85 11.40 -5.66
CA TYR A 195 9.97 11.41 -6.83
C TYR A 195 8.70 12.23 -6.58
N ILE A 196 8.05 12.09 -5.41
CA ILE A 196 6.91 12.94 -5.02
C ILE A 196 7.31 14.41 -5.00
N HIS A 197 8.50 14.73 -4.48
CA HIS A 197 9.00 16.09 -4.45
C HIS A 197 9.30 16.66 -5.85
N GLN A 198 9.90 15.86 -6.73
CA GLN A 198 10.20 16.25 -8.12
C GLN A 198 8.91 16.46 -8.93
N GLU A 199 8.00 15.52 -8.89
CA GLU A 199 6.78 15.51 -9.72
C GLU A 199 5.63 16.36 -9.13
N LYS A 200 5.70 16.75 -7.86
CA LYS A 200 4.79 17.69 -7.18
C LYS A 200 3.31 17.30 -7.23
N PHE A 201 2.99 16.02 -7.27
CA PHE A 201 1.60 15.58 -7.18
C PHE A 201 1.16 15.46 -5.71
N PRO A 202 -0.14 15.64 -5.41
CA PRO A 202 -0.64 15.61 -4.05
C PRO A 202 -0.60 14.20 -3.45
N ILE A 203 -0.31 14.13 -2.15
CA ILE A 203 -0.42 12.93 -1.31
C ILE A 203 -1.28 13.26 -0.08
N VAL A 204 -1.75 12.20 0.60
CA VAL A 204 -2.61 12.39 1.77
C VAL A 204 -1.91 13.20 2.88
N PRO A 205 -2.60 14.18 3.51
CA PRO A 205 -1.98 15.10 4.48
C PRO A 205 -1.40 14.43 5.73
N LEU A 206 -1.79 13.19 6.03
CA LEU A 206 -1.28 12.42 7.18
C LEU A 206 0.24 12.19 7.16
N TYR A 207 0.88 12.33 6.01
CA TYR A 207 2.34 12.24 5.90
C TYR A 207 3.08 13.48 6.41
N PHE A 208 2.41 14.61 6.52
CA PHE A 208 2.96 15.86 7.00
C PHE A 208 2.68 16.05 8.48
N ALA A 209 3.64 16.60 9.22
CA ALA A 209 3.49 16.88 10.63
C ALA A 209 2.39 17.93 10.86
N ALA A 210 1.49 17.62 11.77
CA ALA A 210 0.42 18.52 12.21
C ALA A 210 0.01 18.18 13.65
N PRO A 211 -0.59 19.15 14.38
CA PRO A 211 -1.19 18.87 15.68
C PRO A 211 -2.36 17.90 15.53
N ARG A 212 -2.25 16.71 16.16
CA ARG A 212 -3.27 15.64 16.09
C ARG A 212 -3.54 15.09 17.49
N PRO A 213 -4.79 14.69 17.79
CA PRO A 213 -5.11 14.03 19.05
C PRO A 213 -4.56 12.59 19.04
N VAL A 214 -3.63 12.30 19.95
CA VAL A 214 -3.03 10.98 20.08
C VAL A 214 -3.12 10.46 21.50
N VAL A 215 -3.15 9.14 21.65
CA VAL A 215 -2.91 8.43 22.92
C VAL A 215 -1.67 7.57 22.77
N GLU A 216 -0.98 7.31 23.87
CA GLU A 216 0.20 6.44 23.88
C GLU A 216 -0.19 5.05 24.39
N ARG A 217 0.04 4.03 23.58
CA ARG A 217 -0.23 2.62 23.89
C ARG A 217 0.96 1.75 23.46
N ASP A 218 1.50 0.99 24.38
CA ASP A 218 2.63 0.09 24.15
C ASP A 218 3.83 0.78 23.46
N GLY A 219 4.09 2.04 23.82
CA GLY A 219 5.16 2.85 23.25
C GLY A 219 4.91 3.34 21.81
N ALA A 220 3.66 3.26 21.33
CA ALA A 220 3.25 3.81 20.06
C ALA A 220 2.23 4.94 20.24
N LEU A 221 2.36 6.01 19.46
CA LEU A 221 1.38 7.09 19.39
C LEU A 221 0.27 6.71 18.44
N ILE A 222 -0.94 6.49 18.95
CA ILE A 222 -2.12 6.14 18.16
C ILE A 222 -3.02 7.36 18.05
N MET A 223 -3.29 7.79 16.83
CA MET A 223 -4.20 8.90 16.58
C MET A 223 -5.65 8.50 16.89
N VAL A 224 -6.36 9.35 17.61
CA VAL A 224 -7.80 9.21 17.85
C VAL A 224 -8.54 9.90 16.70
N ASP A 225 -8.88 9.13 15.68
CA ASP A 225 -9.49 9.70 14.46
C ASP A 225 -10.99 9.91 14.60
N ASP A 226 -11.69 9.02 15.32
CA ASP A 226 -13.13 9.13 15.55
C ASP A 226 -13.57 8.52 16.90
N ALA A 227 -14.86 8.70 17.24
CA ALA A 227 -15.45 8.26 18.50
C ALA A 227 -15.58 6.74 18.66
N ARG A 228 -15.31 5.94 17.62
CA ARG A 228 -15.36 4.46 17.70
C ARG A 228 -14.14 3.90 18.43
N MET A 229 -13.07 4.69 18.57
CA MET A 229 -11.88 4.25 19.30
C MET A 229 -12.17 4.26 20.82
N PRO A 230 -12.19 3.10 21.49
CA PRO A 230 -12.39 3.04 22.92
C PRO A 230 -11.17 3.61 23.63
N LEU A 231 -11.42 4.52 24.58
CA LEU A 231 -10.38 5.05 25.47
C LEU A 231 -10.43 4.28 26.80
N ALA A 232 -9.25 4.00 27.36
CA ALA A 232 -9.16 3.39 28.69
C ALA A 232 -9.64 4.37 29.78
N PRO A 233 -10.10 3.89 30.95
CA PRO A 233 -10.46 4.76 32.06
C PRO A 233 -9.33 5.74 32.41
N GLY A 234 -9.62 7.03 32.35
CA GLY A 234 -8.64 8.09 32.61
C GLY A 234 -7.72 8.45 31.42
N GLU A 235 -7.72 7.71 30.34
CA GLU A 235 -6.97 8.03 29.11
C GLU A 235 -7.59 9.25 28.44
N LYS A 236 -6.76 10.26 28.17
CA LYS A 236 -7.17 11.48 27.48
C LYS A 236 -6.27 11.72 26.26
N PRO A 237 -6.84 11.95 25.08
CA PRO A 237 -6.07 12.33 23.91
C PRO A 237 -5.28 13.62 24.18
N GLN A 238 -4.00 13.62 23.78
CA GLN A 238 -3.12 14.78 23.86
C GLN A 238 -2.88 15.30 22.43
N MET A 239 -2.93 16.61 22.27
CA MET A 239 -2.53 17.23 21.00
C MET A 239 -1.00 17.22 20.90
N ARG A 240 -0.47 16.46 19.93
CA ARG A 240 0.97 16.42 19.65
C ARG A 240 1.20 16.68 18.16
N SER A 241 2.33 17.28 17.81
CA SER A 241 2.76 17.41 16.42
C SER A 241 3.29 16.06 15.95
N VAL A 242 2.51 15.39 15.09
CA VAL A 242 2.81 14.04 14.61
C VAL A 242 2.57 13.89 13.12
N ARG A 243 3.28 12.96 12.50
CA ARG A 243 3.06 12.48 11.14
C ARG A 243 3.12 10.96 11.07
N PHE A 244 2.74 10.41 9.93
CA PHE A 244 2.83 8.98 9.67
C PHE A 244 3.92 8.69 8.64
N ARG A 245 4.68 7.61 8.80
CA ARG A 245 5.61 7.09 7.79
C ARG A 245 4.92 6.08 6.87
N THR A 246 3.97 5.33 7.42
CA THR A 246 3.14 4.38 6.68
C THR A 246 1.70 4.55 7.09
N LEU A 247 0.77 4.20 6.21
CA LEU A 247 -0.66 4.29 6.46
C LEU A 247 -1.34 2.93 6.36
N GLY A 248 -2.25 2.67 7.27
CA GLY A 248 -3.03 1.44 7.34
C GLY A 248 -4.40 1.67 7.96
N CYS A 249 -4.83 0.76 8.84
CA CYS A 249 -5.98 1.00 9.73
C CYS A 249 -5.53 1.91 10.87
N TYR A 250 -6.30 2.95 11.19
CA TYR A 250 -5.84 3.98 12.13
C TYR A 250 -5.47 3.44 13.52
N PRO A 251 -6.21 2.48 14.11
CA PRO A 251 -5.84 1.97 15.43
C PRO A 251 -4.63 1.04 15.43
N LEU A 252 -4.17 0.61 14.24
CA LEU A 252 -3.03 -0.30 14.05
C LEU A 252 -1.82 0.40 13.44
N THR A 253 -1.88 1.73 13.29
CA THR A 253 -0.83 2.52 12.67
C THR A 253 -0.32 3.56 13.67
N GLY A 254 0.93 3.39 14.11
CA GLY A 254 1.59 4.36 14.98
C GLY A 254 2.03 5.60 14.22
N ALA A 255 1.84 6.75 14.83
CA ALA A 255 2.42 8.02 14.41
C ALA A 255 3.80 8.21 15.03
N ILE A 256 4.59 9.12 14.49
CA ILE A 256 5.85 9.60 15.05
C ILE A 256 5.74 11.08 15.37
N GLU A 257 6.35 11.52 16.48
CA GLU A 257 6.53 12.96 16.72
C GLU A 257 7.47 13.53 15.67
N SER A 258 7.07 14.65 15.08
CA SER A 258 7.83 15.29 14.02
C SER A 258 7.38 16.73 13.84
N THR A 259 8.27 17.54 13.30
CA THR A 259 8.01 18.91 12.83
C THR A 259 8.04 19.02 11.32
N ALA A 260 8.28 17.90 10.61
CA ALA A 260 8.39 17.87 9.15
C ALA A 260 7.00 18.03 8.49
N ASP A 261 6.64 19.25 8.17
CA ASP A 261 5.39 19.65 7.54
C ASP A 261 5.51 19.92 6.03
N THR A 262 6.70 19.70 5.46
CA THR A 262 7.01 19.85 4.04
C THR A 262 7.77 18.64 3.50
N LEU A 263 7.72 18.41 2.18
CA LEU A 263 8.46 17.32 1.53
C LEU A 263 9.96 17.41 1.75
N PRO A 264 10.63 18.58 1.62
CA PRO A 264 12.07 18.68 1.94
C PRO A 264 12.38 18.25 3.38
N ALA A 265 11.60 18.70 4.37
CA ALA A 265 11.82 18.32 5.77
C ALA A 265 11.60 16.82 6.01
N ILE A 266 10.64 16.18 5.33
CA ILE A 266 10.45 14.72 5.38
C ILE A 266 11.67 14.00 4.79
N ILE A 267 12.21 14.48 3.67
CA ILE A 267 13.40 13.91 3.03
C ILE A 267 14.61 14.04 3.96
N GLU A 268 14.81 15.18 4.62
CA GLU A 268 15.88 15.38 5.60
C GLU A 268 15.74 14.41 6.78
N GLU A 269 14.56 14.25 7.36
CA GLU A 269 14.32 13.23 8.39
C GLU A 269 14.65 11.81 7.90
N MET A 270 14.32 11.49 6.66
CA MET A 270 14.63 10.18 6.06
C MET A 270 16.12 9.92 5.95
N LEU A 271 16.92 10.92 5.57
CA LEU A 271 18.38 10.79 5.42
C LEU A 271 19.10 10.52 6.75
N VAL A 272 18.54 10.98 7.87
CA VAL A 272 19.11 10.72 9.20
C VAL A 272 18.47 9.52 9.92
N SER A 273 17.40 8.96 9.37
CA SER A 273 16.68 7.83 9.97
C SER A 273 17.41 6.51 9.72
N THR A 274 17.72 5.78 10.79
CA THR A 274 18.28 4.41 10.72
C THR A 274 17.24 3.31 10.86
N THR A 275 15.96 3.68 11.01
CA THR A 275 14.87 2.75 11.31
C THR A 275 14.00 2.50 10.08
N SER A 276 13.55 1.24 9.92
CA SER A 276 12.60 0.89 8.86
C SER A 276 11.26 1.64 9.02
N GLU A 277 10.63 2.01 7.90
CA GLU A 277 9.30 2.63 7.88
C GLU A 277 8.21 1.78 8.56
N ARG A 278 8.38 0.46 8.61
CA ARG A 278 7.42 -0.49 9.19
C ARG A 278 7.49 -0.60 10.70
N GLN A 279 8.51 -0.05 11.34
CA GLN A 279 8.72 -0.18 12.79
C GLN A 279 7.57 0.39 13.65
N GLY A 280 6.77 1.32 13.10
CA GLY A 280 5.57 1.88 13.74
C GLY A 280 4.29 1.06 13.60
N ARG A 281 4.32 -0.09 12.89
CA ARG A 281 3.12 -0.92 12.71
C ARG A 281 2.96 -1.91 13.84
N VAL A 282 1.84 -1.84 14.54
CA VAL A 282 1.49 -2.76 15.65
C VAL A 282 1.48 -4.21 15.18
N ILE A 283 1.01 -4.47 13.96
CA ILE A 283 0.90 -5.81 13.39
C ILE A 283 2.25 -6.50 13.09
N ASP A 284 3.32 -5.74 12.95
CA ASP A 284 4.64 -6.30 12.61
C ASP A 284 5.44 -6.71 13.86
N LYS A 285 4.91 -6.43 15.06
CA LYS A 285 5.49 -6.89 16.34
C LYS A 285 5.23 -8.40 16.60
N ASP A 286 4.34 -9.03 15.86
CA ASP A 286 3.81 -10.37 16.15
C ASP A 286 4.63 -11.57 15.65
N SER A 287 5.80 -11.46 15.07
CA SER A 287 6.85 -12.48 14.84
C SER A 287 7.69 -12.24 13.58
N ASN A 288 8.96 -12.67 13.59
CA ASN A 288 9.93 -12.49 12.48
C ASN A 288 9.62 -13.29 11.19
N ALA A 289 8.64 -14.20 11.19
CA ALA A 289 8.24 -15.01 10.04
C ALA A 289 6.83 -14.69 9.53
N SER A 290 6.10 -13.76 10.16
CA SER A 290 4.68 -13.55 9.94
C SER A 290 4.35 -13.11 8.51
N MET A 291 5.20 -12.32 7.85
CA MET A 291 4.92 -11.81 6.51
C MET A 291 5.11 -12.87 5.41
N GLU A 292 6.06 -13.78 5.54
CA GLU A 292 6.22 -14.89 4.58
C GLU A 292 5.04 -15.87 4.68
N GLN A 293 4.61 -16.16 5.89
CA GLN A 293 3.41 -16.98 6.14
C GLN A 293 2.15 -16.30 5.59
N LYS A 294 1.97 -15.00 5.85
CA LYS A 294 0.84 -14.22 5.32
C LYS A 294 0.78 -14.19 3.79
N LYS A 295 1.93 -14.18 3.09
CA LYS A 295 1.96 -14.31 1.63
C LYS A 295 1.50 -15.69 1.16
N GLN A 296 1.89 -16.75 1.85
CA GLN A 296 1.41 -18.10 1.56
C GLN A 296 -0.11 -18.22 1.76
N GLU A 297 -0.67 -17.42 2.67
CA GLU A 297 -2.11 -17.31 2.92
C GLU A 297 -2.83 -16.38 1.91
N GLY A 298 -2.09 -15.70 1.04
CA GLY A 298 -2.63 -14.81 0.02
C GLY A 298 -2.67 -13.32 0.40
N TYR A 299 -1.99 -12.91 1.47
CA TYR A 299 -1.77 -11.51 1.80
C TYR A 299 -0.94 -10.81 0.72
N PHE A 300 -1.20 -9.51 0.59
CA PHE A 300 -0.55 -8.66 -0.41
C PHE A 300 0.67 -7.95 0.20
#